data_d45e9a5e5c02b4fb32d793469e2a9b09
#
_entry.id   d45e9a5e5c02b4fb32d793469e2a9b09
#
_cell.length_a   1.000
_cell.length_b   1.000
_cell.length_c   1.000
_cell.angle_alpha   90.00
_cell.angle_beta   90.00
_cell.angle_gamma   90.00
#
_symmetry.space_group_name_H-M   'P 1'
#
loop_
_entity.id
_entity.type
_entity.pdbx_description
1 polymer ?
#
loop_
_entity_poly.entity_id
_entity_poly.type
_entity_poly.pdbx_seq_one_letter_code
_entity_poly.pdbx_strand_id
1 'polypeptide(L)'
;MLTYTFEKSGGVSLYEQLYRHIKSDILSGVLAAGEKLPSKRALAAHLEVSVITVKNAYEQLIAEGYICGVEKRGYYVMRIDQPLTAAPSAMTETIDEPPERQWFMDFVTNSIAAEYFPFATWTKLLRQTILEQDTHLLRPTPSTGALELRQAIADYLHQFRGMTVSPRQIIVGAGTETLYTLLIQLLGREKCYAVEDPGYSKIGRIYQSNQVQLRHVALDESGLSCQALRQTDADVVHISPSHHYPTGIVMPVARRHELLRWADEGEGRYILEDDYDSEFRFVGRPIPTLFSDDEHQHVIYLNTFSKTIAPSIRISYMLLPPRLLEDYREKLGFYSCTVSSFEQYTLAEFLSRGHYEQHLNRMRKRYHQKRDAVIDCILSGPLAGRAEIMEQDAGLHFLVRLDTALPDETLRQRAAERGLRLALLSDYYRHGEDAPHHVLVVNYSGIELEKLPQALARLAEIIKE
;
A
#
# COMPACT_ATOMS: atom_id res chain seq x y z
N MET A 1 26.53 18.85 51.43
CA MET A 1 27.13 19.22 50.13
C MET A 1 27.00 18.02 49.23
N LEU A 2 26.62 18.17 47.98
CA LEU A 2 26.38 17.04 47.08
C LEU A 2 27.71 16.36 46.73
N THR A 3 27.81 15.07 46.91
CA THR A 3 29.03 14.29 46.63
C THR A 3 28.69 13.14 45.67
N TYR A 4 29.35 13.12 44.52
CA TYR A 4 29.14 12.12 43.47
C TYR A 4 30.44 11.50 43.02
N THR A 5 30.38 10.25 42.63
CA THR A 5 31.53 9.51 42.08
C THR A 5 31.40 9.48 40.56
N PHE A 6 32.46 9.80 39.84
CA PHE A 6 32.46 9.80 38.37
C PHE A 6 33.26 8.62 37.81
N GLU A 7 32.69 7.96 36.81
CA GLU A 7 33.42 6.92 36.08
C GLU A 7 34.27 7.53 34.97
N LYS A 8 35.59 7.26 35.00
CA LYS A 8 36.56 7.79 34.03
C LYS A 8 36.62 6.98 32.71
N SER A 9 35.99 5.81 32.63
CA SER A 9 36.19 4.84 31.52
C SER A 9 34.94 4.55 30.68
N GLY A 10 33.83 5.27 30.85
CA GLY A 10 32.51 4.87 30.29
C GLY A 10 32.01 5.66 29.06
N GLY A 11 32.81 6.51 28.41
CA GLY A 11 32.38 7.26 27.22
C GLY A 11 31.33 8.39 27.47
N VAL A 12 30.78 8.49 28.68
CA VAL A 12 29.81 9.52 29.08
C VAL A 12 30.58 10.71 29.69
N SER A 13 30.26 11.92 29.19
CA SER A 13 30.95 13.15 29.65
C SER A 13 30.65 13.45 31.12
N LEU A 14 31.62 14.10 31.84
CA LEU A 14 31.46 14.43 33.25
C LEU A 14 30.23 15.30 33.55
N TYR A 15 29.84 16.23 32.63
CA TYR A 15 28.66 17.05 32.84
C TYR A 15 27.39 16.21 32.76
N GLU A 16 27.35 15.24 31.88
CA GLU A 16 26.19 14.34 31.72
C GLU A 16 26.04 13.40 32.91
N GLN A 17 27.14 12.89 33.46
CA GLN A 17 27.11 12.08 34.70
C GLN A 17 26.60 12.93 35.85
N LEU A 18 27.09 14.16 36.03
CA LEU A 18 26.64 15.09 37.06
C LEU A 18 25.16 15.43 36.91
N TYR A 19 24.72 15.73 35.67
CA TYR A 19 23.32 15.99 35.36
C TYR A 19 22.43 14.79 35.77
N ARG A 20 22.83 13.56 35.40
CA ARG A 20 22.07 12.35 35.74
C ARG A 20 21.98 12.13 37.25
N HIS A 21 23.04 12.33 37.98
CA HIS A 21 23.05 12.21 39.45
C HIS A 21 22.10 13.21 40.12
N ILE A 22 22.21 14.47 39.78
CA ILE A 22 21.34 15.51 40.38
C ILE A 22 19.87 15.27 39.99
N LYS A 23 19.59 14.90 38.73
CA LYS A 23 18.25 14.56 38.27
C LYS A 23 17.68 13.36 39.05
N SER A 24 18.47 12.32 39.27
CA SER A 24 18.06 11.16 40.05
C SER A 24 17.73 11.54 41.50
N ASP A 25 18.55 12.37 42.14
CA ASP A 25 18.34 12.83 43.53
C ASP A 25 17.09 13.71 43.65
N ILE A 26 16.77 14.52 42.65
CA ILE A 26 15.53 15.31 42.60
C ILE A 26 14.31 14.37 42.44
N LEU A 27 14.38 13.41 41.53
CA LEU A 27 13.28 12.49 41.25
C LEU A 27 13.03 11.51 42.41
N SER A 28 14.09 11.08 43.12
CA SER A 28 13.99 10.21 44.29
C SER A 28 13.60 10.99 45.59
N GLY A 29 13.54 12.32 45.53
CA GLY A 29 13.23 13.15 46.71
C GLY A 29 14.38 13.37 47.66
N VAL A 30 15.61 12.91 47.36
CA VAL A 30 16.83 13.17 48.11
C VAL A 30 17.11 14.69 48.12
N LEU A 31 16.85 15.36 47.00
CA LEU A 31 16.84 16.79 46.92
C LEU A 31 15.39 17.28 46.92
N ALA A 32 14.99 17.95 47.99
CA ALA A 32 13.61 18.40 48.17
C ALA A 32 13.25 19.60 47.32
N ALA A 33 11.97 19.70 46.92
CA ALA A 33 11.45 20.87 46.22
C ALA A 33 11.72 22.17 47.00
N GLY A 34 12.26 23.18 46.34
CA GLY A 34 12.67 24.44 46.97
C GLY A 34 14.04 24.41 47.64
N GLU A 35 14.72 23.27 47.69
CA GLU A 35 16.07 23.17 48.20
C GLU A 35 17.07 23.96 47.37
N LYS A 36 17.98 24.65 48.07
CA LYS A 36 19.00 25.46 47.39
C LYS A 36 20.20 24.61 47.03
N LEU A 37 20.56 24.56 45.76
CA LEU A 37 21.75 23.92 45.27
C LEU A 37 23.01 24.78 45.50
N PRO A 38 24.19 24.16 45.62
CA PRO A 38 25.47 24.87 45.73
C PRO A 38 25.71 25.76 44.50
N SER A 39 26.47 26.82 44.66
CA SER A 39 26.89 27.63 43.51
C SER A 39 27.77 26.83 42.55
N LYS A 40 27.77 27.14 41.26
CA LYS A 40 28.59 26.47 40.25
C LYS A 40 30.06 26.35 40.67
N ARG A 41 30.61 27.44 41.25
CA ARG A 41 32.00 27.43 41.72
C ARG A 41 32.21 26.56 42.95
N ALA A 42 31.30 26.59 43.93
CA ALA A 42 31.39 25.80 45.13
C ALA A 42 31.25 24.31 44.83
N LEU A 43 30.32 23.92 43.97
CA LEU A 43 30.13 22.49 43.58
C LEU A 43 31.31 22.00 42.73
N ALA A 44 31.83 22.83 41.82
CA ALA A 44 33.00 22.48 41.00
C ALA A 44 34.26 22.22 41.86
N ALA A 45 34.51 23.07 42.84
CA ALA A 45 35.62 22.93 43.77
C ALA A 45 35.47 21.67 44.65
N HIS A 46 34.25 21.38 45.12
CA HIS A 46 33.96 20.23 45.97
C HIS A 46 34.08 18.88 45.23
N LEU A 47 33.61 18.83 43.97
CA LEU A 47 33.66 17.60 43.13
C LEU A 47 34.95 17.47 42.32
N GLU A 48 35.89 18.41 42.46
CA GLU A 48 37.13 18.46 41.66
C GLU A 48 36.92 18.42 40.14
N VAL A 49 35.85 19.06 39.66
CA VAL A 49 35.52 19.19 38.22
C VAL A 49 35.62 20.63 37.76
N SER A 50 35.59 20.84 36.43
CA SER A 50 35.61 22.20 35.88
C SER A 50 34.26 22.94 36.17
N VAL A 51 34.36 24.26 36.36
CA VAL A 51 33.17 25.13 36.51
C VAL A 51 32.24 25.00 35.28
N ILE A 52 32.83 24.76 34.08
CA ILE A 52 32.09 24.57 32.85
C ILE A 52 31.26 23.28 32.90
N THR A 53 31.81 22.21 33.46
CA THR A 53 31.06 20.92 33.67
C THR A 53 29.81 21.15 34.50
N VAL A 54 29.93 21.83 35.63
CA VAL A 54 28.78 22.14 36.51
C VAL A 54 27.82 23.10 35.83
N LYS A 55 28.36 24.08 35.08
CA LYS A 55 27.54 25.04 34.33
C LYS A 55 26.65 24.33 33.32
N ASN A 56 27.22 23.42 32.51
CA ASN A 56 26.48 22.68 31.49
C ASN A 56 25.42 21.75 32.11
N ALA A 57 25.74 21.04 33.21
CA ALA A 57 24.80 20.22 33.94
C ALA A 57 23.60 21.06 34.51
N TYR A 58 23.89 22.21 35.08
CA TYR A 58 22.84 23.10 35.60
C TYR A 58 22.00 23.71 34.49
N GLU A 59 22.59 24.10 33.37
CA GLU A 59 21.87 24.63 32.22
C GLU A 59 20.90 23.58 31.62
N GLN A 60 21.34 22.33 31.57
CA GLN A 60 20.47 21.21 31.17
C GLN A 60 19.33 21.01 32.15
N LEU A 61 19.61 20.98 33.46
CA LEU A 61 18.58 20.84 34.50
C LEU A 61 17.58 22.01 34.50
N ILE A 62 18.05 23.24 34.17
CA ILE A 62 17.16 24.41 34.02
C ILE A 62 16.29 24.27 32.77
N ALA A 63 16.89 23.86 31.65
CA ALA A 63 16.17 23.68 30.38
C ALA A 63 15.06 22.61 30.49
N GLU A 64 15.30 21.57 31.30
CA GLU A 64 14.31 20.51 31.57
C GLU A 64 13.35 20.85 32.73
N GLY A 65 13.54 21.99 33.43
CA GLY A 65 12.66 22.43 34.51
C GLY A 65 12.86 21.70 35.85
N TYR A 66 13.98 20.98 36.06
CA TYR A 66 14.29 20.36 37.36
C TYR A 66 14.77 21.36 38.39
N ILE A 67 15.45 22.40 37.94
CA ILE A 67 15.91 23.49 38.81
C ILE A 67 15.59 24.85 38.16
N CYS A 68 15.53 25.91 38.99
CA CYS A 68 15.45 27.28 38.50
C CYS A 68 16.60 28.13 39.05
N GLY A 69 17.05 29.07 38.23
CA GLY A 69 18.00 30.08 38.64
C GLY A 69 17.28 31.34 39.13
N VAL A 70 17.53 31.78 40.38
CA VAL A 70 17.01 33.05 40.90
C VAL A 70 18.13 34.06 40.95
N GLU A 71 17.97 35.19 40.28
CA GLU A 71 19.01 36.22 40.18
C GLU A 71 19.52 36.63 41.56
N LYS A 72 20.86 36.67 41.70
CA LYS A 72 21.58 36.96 42.95
C LYS A 72 21.27 36.06 44.18
N ARG A 73 20.40 35.06 44.05
CA ARG A 73 20.05 34.10 45.11
C ARG A 73 20.56 32.68 44.91
N GLY A 74 20.75 32.26 43.66
CA GLY A 74 21.31 30.94 43.32
C GLY A 74 20.33 30.01 42.60
N TYR A 75 20.56 28.70 42.69
CA TYR A 75 19.78 27.66 42.02
C TYR A 75 18.92 26.93 43.03
N TYR A 76 17.67 26.59 42.64
CA TYR A 76 16.70 25.95 43.51
C TYR A 76 16.01 24.81 42.79
N VAL A 77 15.74 23.71 43.49
CA VAL A 77 15.00 22.56 42.96
C VAL A 77 13.55 22.96 42.73
N MET A 78 13.03 22.69 41.56
CA MET A 78 11.61 22.94 41.26
C MET A 78 10.72 21.87 41.88
N ARG A 79 9.47 22.28 42.16
CA ARG A 79 8.45 21.32 42.58
C ARG A 79 8.03 20.53 41.37
N ILE A 80 8.35 19.23 41.36
CA ILE A 80 7.92 18.28 40.32
C ILE A 80 6.78 17.49 40.98
N ASP A 81 5.57 17.66 40.49
CA ASP A 81 4.50 16.72 40.84
C ASP A 81 4.96 15.37 40.36
N GLN A 82 5.09 14.41 41.29
CA GLN A 82 5.72 13.13 40.99
C GLN A 82 5.13 12.56 39.70
N PRO A 83 5.96 12.28 38.66
CA PRO A 83 5.46 11.43 37.61
C PRO A 83 5.02 10.13 38.29
N LEU A 84 3.86 9.64 37.91
CA LEU A 84 3.47 8.26 38.24
C LEU A 84 4.69 7.41 37.90
N THR A 85 5.44 7.02 38.94
CA THR A 85 6.57 6.12 38.79
C THR A 85 5.98 4.74 38.47
N ALA A 86 5.58 4.56 37.23
CA ALA A 86 5.73 3.25 36.65
C ALA A 86 7.24 2.98 36.70
N ALA A 87 7.67 2.07 37.58
CA ALA A 87 8.98 1.46 37.44
C ALA A 87 9.19 1.20 35.95
N PRO A 88 10.41 1.38 35.40
CA PRO A 88 10.68 0.91 34.06
C PRO A 88 10.42 -0.59 34.10
N SER A 89 9.20 -0.97 33.79
CA SER A 89 8.88 -2.30 33.37
C SER A 89 9.79 -2.47 32.17
N ALA A 90 10.79 -3.31 32.30
CA ALA A 90 11.45 -3.86 31.14
C ALA A 90 10.34 -4.61 30.39
N MET A 91 9.58 -3.86 29.58
CA MET A 91 8.69 -4.44 28.58
C MET A 91 9.57 -5.05 27.51
N THR A 92 10.22 -6.14 27.86
CA THR A 92 10.51 -7.20 26.91
C THR A 92 9.19 -7.96 26.70
N GLU A 93 8.14 -7.24 26.28
CA GLU A 93 7.12 -7.90 25.49
C GLU A 93 7.83 -8.30 24.20
N THR A 94 8.23 -9.55 24.14
CA THR A 94 8.44 -10.20 22.86
C THR A 94 7.13 -10.00 22.12
N ILE A 95 7.15 -9.15 21.09
CA ILE A 95 6.03 -9.08 20.13
C ILE A 95 6.03 -10.47 19.49
N ASP A 96 5.23 -11.38 20.04
CA ASP A 96 4.91 -12.64 19.40
C ASP A 96 4.01 -12.30 18.21
N GLU A 97 4.62 -11.87 17.11
CA GLU A 97 3.95 -11.93 15.83
C GLU A 97 3.64 -13.40 15.56
N PRO A 98 2.35 -13.74 15.34
CA PRO A 98 2.03 -15.13 15.02
C PRO A 98 2.87 -15.54 13.81
N PRO A 99 3.56 -16.70 13.87
CA PRO A 99 4.42 -17.12 12.79
C PRO A 99 3.66 -17.14 11.49
N GLU A 100 4.17 -16.43 10.49
CA GLU A 100 3.58 -16.42 9.16
C GLU A 100 3.49 -17.86 8.66
N ARG A 101 2.27 -18.34 8.38
CA ARG A 101 2.07 -19.73 7.97
C ARG A 101 2.77 -19.96 6.63
N GLN A 102 3.79 -20.80 6.62
CA GLN A 102 4.45 -21.20 5.39
C GLN A 102 3.59 -22.20 4.63
N TRP A 103 3.22 -21.85 3.40
CA TRP A 103 2.48 -22.71 2.51
C TRP A 103 3.44 -23.52 1.64
N PHE A 104 3.11 -24.77 1.37
CA PHE A 104 3.81 -25.57 0.36
C PHE A 104 3.58 -24.97 -1.03
N MET A 105 2.32 -24.57 -1.32
CA MET A 105 1.95 -23.84 -2.52
C MET A 105 0.88 -22.79 -2.19
N ASP A 106 1.08 -21.57 -2.64
CA ASP A 106 0.13 -20.47 -2.53
C ASP A 106 -0.43 -20.12 -3.92
N PHE A 107 -1.74 -20.38 -4.13
CA PHE A 107 -2.46 -20.03 -5.36
C PHE A 107 -3.17 -18.66 -5.26
N VAL A 108 -3.07 -17.97 -4.12
CA VAL A 108 -3.83 -16.77 -3.82
C VAL A 108 -3.02 -15.49 -4.04
N THR A 109 -1.74 -15.52 -3.67
CA THR A 109 -0.91 -14.31 -3.66
C THR A 109 -0.28 -14.05 -5.02
N ASN A 110 -0.54 -12.87 -5.57
CA ASN A 110 0.21 -12.35 -6.72
C ASN A 110 1.55 -11.79 -6.22
N SER A 111 2.60 -12.58 -6.28
CA SER A 111 3.97 -12.15 -5.99
C SER A 111 4.78 -12.00 -7.26
N ILE A 112 5.74 -11.09 -7.25
CA ILE A 112 6.72 -10.95 -8.32
C ILE A 112 7.99 -11.65 -7.85
N ALA A 113 8.46 -12.63 -8.62
CA ALA A 113 9.70 -13.32 -8.31
C ALA A 113 10.89 -12.33 -8.35
N ALA A 114 11.80 -12.46 -7.38
CA ALA A 114 12.91 -11.52 -7.22
C ALA A 114 13.78 -11.38 -8.50
N GLU A 115 13.92 -12.45 -9.28
CA GLU A 115 14.64 -12.43 -10.55
C GLU A 115 13.97 -11.58 -11.64
N TYR A 116 12.71 -11.18 -11.46
CA TYR A 116 12.02 -10.34 -12.43
C TYR A 116 12.21 -8.86 -12.16
N PHE A 117 12.53 -8.48 -10.91
CA PHE A 117 12.81 -7.08 -10.59
C PHE A 117 14.15 -6.63 -11.22
N PRO A 118 14.20 -5.50 -11.92
CA PRO A 118 15.38 -5.04 -12.64
C PRO A 118 16.40 -4.35 -11.70
N PHE A 119 16.92 -5.08 -10.69
CA PHE A 119 17.81 -4.55 -9.63
C PHE A 119 18.97 -3.70 -10.16
N ALA A 120 19.70 -4.20 -11.15
CA ALA A 120 20.87 -3.49 -11.68
C ALA A 120 20.50 -2.15 -12.32
N THR A 121 19.43 -2.11 -13.11
CA THR A 121 18.94 -0.89 -13.74
C THR A 121 18.39 0.07 -12.71
N TRP A 122 17.56 -0.42 -11.78
CA TRP A 122 16.97 0.39 -10.73
C TRP A 122 18.03 1.04 -9.84
N THR A 123 19.01 0.26 -9.35
CA THR A 123 20.11 0.75 -8.52
C THR A 123 20.96 1.79 -9.26
N LYS A 124 21.22 1.58 -10.56
CA LYS A 124 21.96 2.55 -11.37
C LYS A 124 21.21 3.87 -11.47
N LEU A 125 19.91 3.83 -11.76
CA LEU A 125 19.07 5.03 -11.89
C LEU A 125 18.93 5.75 -10.55
N LEU A 126 18.67 5.03 -9.46
CA LEU A 126 18.59 5.61 -8.12
C LEU A 126 19.88 6.35 -7.74
N ARG A 127 21.04 5.73 -8.02
CA ARG A 127 22.33 6.38 -7.77
C ARG A 127 22.50 7.66 -8.61
N GLN A 128 22.11 7.64 -9.90
CA GLN A 128 22.15 8.81 -10.76
C GLN A 128 21.22 9.91 -10.23
N THR A 129 19.98 9.57 -9.87
CA THR A 129 19.01 10.48 -9.28
C THR A 129 19.58 11.20 -8.04
N ILE A 130 20.24 10.46 -7.14
CA ILE A 130 20.86 11.05 -5.93
C ILE A 130 21.96 12.04 -6.30
N LEU A 131 22.76 11.75 -7.32
CA LEU A 131 23.87 12.63 -7.73
C LEU A 131 23.43 13.88 -8.50
N GLU A 132 22.33 13.79 -9.27
CA GLU A 132 21.85 14.84 -10.16
C GLU A 132 20.82 15.77 -9.51
N GLN A 133 19.99 15.25 -8.59
CA GLN A 133 18.85 15.95 -8.02
C GLN A 133 19.07 16.46 -6.57
N ASP A 134 20.22 16.26 -6.02
CA ASP A 134 20.69 16.47 -4.65
C ASP A 134 19.74 17.29 -3.73
N THR A 135 19.61 18.62 -3.95
CA THR A 135 18.77 19.51 -3.13
C THR A 135 17.26 19.34 -3.36
N HIS A 136 16.82 18.88 -4.52
CA HIS A 136 15.40 18.64 -4.82
C HIS A 136 14.86 17.40 -4.08
N LEU A 137 15.71 16.39 -3.89
CA LEU A 137 15.33 15.18 -3.14
C LEU A 137 14.99 15.45 -1.68
N LEU A 138 15.55 16.52 -1.10
CA LEU A 138 15.34 16.88 0.31
C LEU A 138 14.10 17.76 0.54
N ARG A 139 13.41 18.15 -0.52
CA ARG A 139 12.18 18.95 -0.44
C ARG A 139 10.94 18.05 -0.51
N PRO A 140 9.88 18.36 0.26
CA PRO A 140 8.59 17.71 0.08
C PRO A 140 8.10 17.90 -1.36
N THR A 141 7.64 16.81 -2.00
CA THR A 141 6.98 16.91 -3.30
C THR A 141 5.55 17.44 -3.16
N PRO A 142 5.04 18.20 -4.15
CA PRO A 142 3.64 18.64 -4.16
C PRO A 142 2.65 17.49 -3.95
N SER A 143 1.45 17.76 -3.50
CA SER A 143 0.39 16.77 -3.29
C SER A 143 0.10 15.90 -4.51
N THR A 144 0.34 16.45 -5.70
CA THR A 144 0.19 15.74 -6.98
C THR A 144 1.36 14.82 -7.35
N GLY A 145 2.49 14.91 -6.63
CA GLY A 145 3.74 14.24 -6.96
C GLY A 145 4.70 15.07 -7.83
N ALA A 146 5.92 14.59 -8.03
CA ALA A 146 6.95 15.22 -8.81
C ALA A 146 6.50 15.44 -10.27
N LEU A 147 6.82 16.62 -10.83
CA LEU A 147 6.42 16.97 -12.20
C LEU A 147 7.05 16.01 -13.22
N GLU A 148 8.32 15.68 -13.01
CA GLU A 148 9.09 14.77 -13.87
C GLU A 148 8.43 13.39 -13.97
N LEU A 149 7.94 12.84 -12.86
CA LEU A 149 7.23 11.57 -12.87
C LEU A 149 5.88 11.70 -13.59
N ARG A 150 5.14 12.77 -13.32
CA ARG A 150 3.83 13.01 -13.96
C ARG A 150 3.98 13.21 -15.49
N GLN A 151 5.06 13.89 -15.91
CA GLN A 151 5.37 14.01 -17.35
C GLN A 151 5.71 12.66 -17.94
N ALA A 152 6.58 11.87 -17.32
CA ALA A 152 6.95 10.54 -17.79
C ALA A 152 5.75 9.58 -17.87
N ILE A 153 4.81 9.66 -16.91
CA ILE A 153 3.55 8.90 -16.98
C ILE A 153 2.68 9.38 -18.14
N ALA A 154 2.54 10.68 -18.35
CA ALA A 154 1.75 11.21 -19.48
C ALA A 154 2.30 10.76 -20.83
N ASP A 155 3.63 10.80 -21.01
CA ASP A 155 4.32 10.36 -22.22
C ASP A 155 4.13 8.85 -22.43
N TYR A 156 4.26 8.04 -21.38
CA TYR A 156 3.98 6.60 -21.42
C TYR A 156 2.55 6.29 -21.83
N LEU A 157 1.57 6.95 -21.22
CA LEU A 157 0.14 6.75 -21.53
C LEU A 157 -0.16 7.13 -22.99
N HIS A 158 0.43 8.21 -23.49
CA HIS A 158 0.29 8.62 -24.89
C HIS A 158 0.85 7.57 -25.86
N GLN A 159 2.09 7.12 -25.63
CA GLN A 159 2.79 6.22 -26.53
C GLN A 159 2.22 4.79 -26.54
N PHE A 160 1.84 4.27 -25.38
CA PHE A 160 1.50 2.85 -25.22
C PHE A 160 0.02 2.56 -25.00
N ARG A 161 -0.75 3.58 -24.54
CA ARG A 161 -2.19 3.44 -24.30
C ARG A 161 -3.02 4.30 -25.25
N GLY A 162 -2.41 5.20 -26.01
CA GLY A 162 -3.10 6.15 -26.86
C GLY A 162 -3.88 7.22 -26.10
N MET A 163 -3.62 7.37 -24.79
CA MET A 163 -4.31 8.33 -23.92
C MET A 163 -3.59 9.68 -23.94
N THR A 164 -4.26 10.73 -24.32
CA THR A 164 -3.70 12.10 -24.27
C THR A 164 -4.14 12.79 -23.00
N VAL A 165 -3.23 12.91 -22.04
CA VAL A 165 -3.48 13.51 -20.72
C VAL A 165 -2.46 14.57 -20.40
N SER A 166 -2.88 15.63 -19.70
CA SER A 166 -1.96 16.62 -19.16
C SER A 166 -1.30 16.10 -17.88
N PRO A 167 0.00 16.36 -17.64
CA PRO A 167 0.63 16.08 -16.34
C PRO A 167 -0.08 16.71 -15.15
N ARG A 168 -0.90 17.74 -15.37
CA ARG A 168 -1.73 18.35 -14.32
C ARG A 168 -2.88 17.47 -13.84
N GLN A 169 -3.34 16.55 -14.67
CA GLN A 169 -4.41 15.59 -14.33
C GLN A 169 -3.90 14.41 -13.52
N ILE A 170 -2.58 14.21 -13.44
CA ILE A 170 -1.96 13.06 -12.81
C ILE A 170 -1.69 13.34 -11.34
N ILE A 171 -2.22 12.49 -10.47
CA ILE A 171 -1.97 12.50 -9.04
C ILE A 171 -1.29 11.20 -8.65
N VAL A 172 -0.10 11.29 -8.06
CA VAL A 172 0.71 10.16 -7.60
C VAL A 172 0.41 9.86 -6.13
N GLY A 173 0.29 8.58 -5.78
CA GLY A 173 0.04 8.15 -4.40
C GLY A 173 0.73 6.84 -4.03
N ALA A 174 0.92 6.61 -2.73
CA ALA A 174 1.56 5.42 -2.18
C ALA A 174 0.63 4.19 -2.21
N GLY A 175 0.35 3.70 -3.42
CA GLY A 175 -0.59 2.62 -3.69
C GLY A 175 -2.02 3.10 -3.89
N THR A 176 -2.84 2.25 -4.51
CA THR A 176 -4.24 2.57 -4.83
C THR A 176 -5.08 2.83 -3.58
N GLU A 177 -4.78 2.20 -2.46
CA GLU A 177 -5.46 2.40 -1.18
C GLU A 177 -5.44 3.86 -0.72
N THR A 178 -4.29 4.52 -0.87
CA THR A 178 -4.14 5.96 -0.57
C THR A 178 -4.97 6.80 -1.54
N LEU A 179 -4.95 6.43 -2.83
CA LEU A 179 -5.73 7.14 -3.85
C LEU A 179 -7.24 7.02 -3.62
N TYR A 180 -7.75 5.84 -3.22
CA TYR A 180 -9.17 5.68 -2.87
C TYR A 180 -9.56 6.58 -1.70
N THR A 181 -8.71 6.68 -0.67
CA THR A 181 -8.96 7.58 0.46
C THR A 181 -8.97 9.05 0.03
N LEU A 182 -8.04 9.46 -0.83
CA LEU A 182 -8.03 10.82 -1.39
C LEU A 182 -9.27 11.10 -2.25
N LEU A 183 -9.73 10.11 -3.04
CA LEU A 183 -10.94 10.25 -3.85
C LEU A 183 -12.20 10.42 -2.98
N ILE A 184 -12.30 9.68 -1.87
CA ILE A 184 -13.41 9.86 -0.93
C ILE A 184 -13.41 11.27 -0.33
N GLN A 185 -12.23 11.81 -0.01
CA GLN A 185 -12.11 13.18 0.51
C GLN A 185 -12.42 14.23 -0.57
N LEU A 186 -12.06 13.96 -1.83
CA LEU A 186 -12.30 14.86 -2.96
C LEU A 186 -13.78 14.90 -3.33
N LEU A 187 -14.38 13.72 -3.53
CA LEU A 187 -15.75 13.58 -4.06
C LEU A 187 -16.82 13.79 -2.99
N GLY A 188 -16.51 13.47 -1.73
CA GLY A 188 -17.39 13.62 -0.57
C GLY A 188 -17.72 12.29 0.10
N ARG A 189 -17.74 12.32 1.44
CA ARG A 189 -18.11 11.17 2.29
C ARG A 189 -19.62 10.96 2.35
N GLU A 190 -20.38 11.99 2.02
CA GLU A 190 -21.84 11.98 1.96
C GLU A 190 -22.39 11.23 0.74
N LYS A 191 -21.53 11.01 -0.27
CA LYS A 191 -21.90 10.26 -1.48
C LYS A 191 -22.06 8.78 -1.20
N CYS A 192 -22.92 8.15 -1.98
CA CYS A 192 -23.09 6.71 -1.99
C CYS A 192 -22.15 6.09 -3.01
N TYR A 193 -21.28 5.16 -2.56
CA TYR A 193 -20.33 4.46 -3.40
C TYR A 193 -20.85 3.06 -3.74
N ALA A 194 -20.66 2.63 -4.97
CA ALA A 194 -20.99 1.28 -5.41
C ALA A 194 -19.72 0.50 -5.80
N VAL A 195 -19.69 -0.78 -5.49
CA VAL A 195 -18.62 -1.72 -5.87
C VAL A 195 -19.23 -2.96 -6.49
N GLU A 196 -18.44 -3.65 -7.28
CA GLU A 196 -18.78 -4.92 -7.93
C GLU A 196 -18.97 -6.06 -6.90
N ASP A 197 -19.96 -6.94 -7.15
CA ASP A 197 -20.22 -8.15 -6.36
C ASP A 197 -20.48 -9.33 -7.31
N PRO A 198 -19.60 -10.35 -7.39
CA PRO A 198 -18.39 -10.50 -6.58
C PRO A 198 -17.34 -9.42 -6.88
N GLY A 199 -16.42 -9.18 -5.93
CA GLY A 199 -15.39 -8.18 -6.09
C GLY A 199 -14.23 -8.31 -5.10
N TYR A 200 -13.20 -7.50 -5.29
CA TYR A 200 -12.07 -7.47 -4.39
C TYR A 200 -12.45 -6.90 -3.02
N SER A 201 -12.62 -7.75 -2.03
CA SER A 201 -13.15 -7.42 -0.70
C SER A 201 -12.42 -6.26 0.01
N LYS A 202 -11.12 -6.04 -0.31
CA LYS A 202 -10.32 -4.96 0.29
C LYS A 202 -10.84 -3.58 -0.12
N ILE A 203 -11.35 -3.41 -1.34
CA ILE A 203 -11.96 -2.15 -1.81
C ILE A 203 -13.14 -1.80 -0.90
N GLY A 204 -14.08 -2.73 -0.71
CA GLY A 204 -15.23 -2.52 0.17
C GLY A 204 -14.83 -2.19 1.61
N ARG A 205 -13.80 -2.86 2.16
CA ARG A 205 -13.26 -2.55 3.50
C ARG A 205 -12.67 -1.14 3.60
N ILE A 206 -12.00 -0.65 2.56
CA ILE A 206 -11.46 0.72 2.52
C ILE A 206 -12.61 1.73 2.54
N TYR A 207 -13.65 1.53 1.74
CA TYR A 207 -14.83 2.39 1.75
C TYR A 207 -15.52 2.38 3.12
N GLN A 208 -15.74 1.20 3.72
CA GLN A 208 -16.33 1.08 5.06
C GLN A 208 -15.47 1.76 6.15
N SER A 209 -14.13 1.62 6.09
CA SER A 209 -13.25 2.28 7.05
C SER A 209 -13.27 3.80 6.95
N ASN A 210 -13.61 4.34 5.78
CA ASN A 210 -13.83 5.77 5.55
C ASN A 210 -15.25 6.24 5.86
N GLN A 211 -16.13 5.34 6.36
CA GLN A 211 -17.49 5.63 6.81
C GLN A 211 -18.42 6.18 5.70
N VAL A 212 -18.20 5.77 4.46
CA VAL A 212 -19.08 6.12 3.34
C VAL A 212 -20.21 5.09 3.20
N GLN A 213 -21.33 5.51 2.61
CA GLN A 213 -22.40 4.59 2.22
C GLN A 213 -21.92 3.71 1.07
N LEU A 214 -22.10 2.39 1.20
CA LEU A 214 -21.61 1.43 0.22
C LEU A 214 -22.75 0.53 -0.29
N ARG A 215 -22.82 0.37 -1.60
CA ARG A 215 -23.72 -0.56 -2.30
C ARG A 215 -22.86 -1.62 -3.00
N HIS A 216 -23.33 -2.85 -2.99
CA HIS A 216 -22.75 -3.95 -3.74
C HIS A 216 -23.68 -4.20 -4.93
N VAL A 217 -23.13 -4.16 -6.14
CA VAL A 217 -23.87 -4.26 -7.39
C VAL A 217 -23.49 -5.56 -8.09
N ALA A 218 -24.48 -6.39 -8.36
CA ALA A 218 -24.26 -7.69 -8.99
C ALA A 218 -23.67 -7.54 -10.40
N LEU A 219 -22.85 -8.53 -10.76
CA LEU A 219 -22.36 -8.70 -12.13
C LEU A 219 -23.28 -9.61 -12.92
N ASP A 220 -23.26 -9.42 -14.24
CA ASP A 220 -23.72 -10.37 -15.22
C ASP A 220 -22.57 -10.81 -16.15
N GLU A 221 -22.84 -11.52 -17.24
CA GLU A 221 -21.83 -12.00 -18.18
C GLU A 221 -20.99 -10.88 -18.83
N SER A 222 -21.44 -9.63 -18.77
CA SER A 222 -20.77 -8.45 -19.32
C SER A 222 -20.09 -7.55 -18.26
N GLY A 223 -20.01 -8.01 -17.01
CA GLY A 223 -19.49 -7.25 -15.88
C GLY A 223 -20.59 -6.58 -15.05
N LEU A 224 -20.32 -5.44 -14.42
CA LEU A 224 -21.27 -4.77 -13.54
C LEU A 224 -22.60 -4.49 -14.25
N SER A 225 -23.71 -4.95 -13.66
CA SER A 225 -25.07 -4.78 -14.20
C SER A 225 -25.54 -3.33 -14.08
N CYS A 226 -25.66 -2.63 -15.20
CA CYS A 226 -26.20 -1.26 -15.20
C CYS A 226 -27.67 -1.21 -14.76
N GLN A 227 -28.44 -2.29 -14.97
CA GLN A 227 -29.81 -2.39 -14.48
C GLN A 227 -29.83 -2.42 -12.94
N ALA A 228 -28.98 -3.24 -12.32
CA ALA A 228 -28.87 -3.29 -10.87
C ALA A 228 -28.30 -1.98 -10.31
N LEU A 229 -27.32 -1.37 -10.98
CA LEU A 229 -26.74 -0.08 -10.56
C LEU A 229 -27.82 1.03 -10.53
N ARG A 230 -28.69 1.12 -11.53
CA ARG A 230 -29.79 2.11 -11.58
C ARG A 230 -30.85 1.92 -10.49
N GLN A 231 -30.89 0.75 -9.86
CA GLN A 231 -31.80 0.50 -8.72
C GLN A 231 -31.20 0.96 -7.38
N THR A 232 -29.95 1.39 -7.40
CA THR A 232 -29.26 1.94 -6.20
C THR A 232 -29.31 3.47 -6.21
N ASP A 233 -28.99 4.03 -5.06
CA ASP A 233 -28.76 5.48 -4.85
C ASP A 233 -27.28 5.87 -5.05
N ALA A 234 -26.52 5.09 -5.82
CA ALA A 234 -25.08 5.30 -6.00
C ALA A 234 -24.77 6.58 -6.80
N ASP A 235 -23.85 7.37 -6.27
CA ASP A 235 -23.25 8.54 -6.93
C ASP A 235 -21.91 8.18 -7.59
N VAL A 236 -21.17 7.23 -7.00
CA VAL A 236 -19.83 6.83 -7.45
C VAL A 236 -19.82 5.31 -7.64
N VAL A 237 -19.38 4.83 -8.78
CA VAL A 237 -19.20 3.39 -9.04
C VAL A 237 -17.73 3.08 -9.26
N HIS A 238 -17.21 2.06 -8.56
CA HIS A 238 -15.85 1.57 -8.68
C HIS A 238 -15.85 0.24 -9.42
N ILE A 239 -15.17 0.17 -10.56
CA ILE A 239 -15.17 -0.96 -11.48
C ILE A 239 -13.76 -1.28 -12.00
N SER A 240 -13.56 -2.54 -12.41
CA SER A 240 -12.33 -3.01 -13.07
C SER A 240 -12.65 -3.55 -14.47
N PRO A 241 -12.92 -2.69 -15.46
CA PRO A 241 -13.52 -3.09 -16.74
C PRO A 241 -12.55 -3.78 -17.69
N SER A 242 -11.25 -3.60 -17.54
CA SER A 242 -10.22 -4.20 -18.41
C SER A 242 -9.95 -5.65 -18.09
N HIS A 243 -10.09 -6.02 -16.80
CA HIS A 243 -9.92 -7.37 -16.29
C HIS A 243 -10.47 -7.43 -14.87
N HIS A 244 -11.71 -7.89 -14.73
CA HIS A 244 -12.39 -7.90 -13.45
C HIS A 244 -11.77 -8.95 -12.49
N TYR A 245 -11.47 -8.55 -11.26
CA TYR A 245 -11.06 -9.48 -10.21
C TYR A 245 -12.24 -9.75 -9.25
N PRO A 246 -12.61 -11.02 -9.01
CA PRO A 246 -11.88 -12.25 -9.36
C PRO A 246 -12.36 -12.97 -10.62
N THR A 247 -13.41 -12.50 -11.33
CA THR A 247 -14.07 -13.29 -12.37
C THR A 247 -13.30 -13.40 -13.68
N GLY A 248 -12.34 -12.51 -13.94
CA GLY A 248 -11.62 -12.44 -15.22
C GLY A 248 -12.41 -11.77 -16.35
N ILE A 249 -13.66 -11.37 -16.13
CA ILE A 249 -14.51 -10.75 -17.16
C ILE A 249 -13.84 -9.49 -17.71
N VAL A 250 -13.83 -9.39 -19.02
CA VAL A 250 -13.46 -8.18 -19.75
C VAL A 250 -14.74 -7.48 -20.22
N MET A 251 -15.00 -6.29 -19.70
CA MET A 251 -16.24 -5.54 -19.97
C MET A 251 -16.34 -5.14 -21.44
N PRO A 252 -17.42 -5.57 -22.18
CA PRO A 252 -17.61 -5.21 -23.57
C PRO A 252 -17.89 -3.71 -23.75
N VAL A 253 -17.59 -3.17 -24.94
CA VAL A 253 -17.78 -1.75 -25.25
C VAL A 253 -19.24 -1.29 -25.05
N ALA A 254 -20.21 -2.13 -25.33
CA ALA A 254 -21.63 -1.80 -25.11
C ALA A 254 -21.92 -1.47 -23.65
N ARG A 255 -21.41 -2.29 -22.71
CA ARG A 255 -21.57 -2.08 -21.27
C ARG A 255 -20.81 -0.83 -20.81
N ARG A 256 -19.64 -0.56 -21.35
CA ARG A 256 -18.87 0.67 -21.06
C ARG A 256 -19.67 1.91 -21.42
N HIS A 257 -20.31 1.94 -22.60
CA HIS A 257 -21.18 3.04 -22.99
C HIS A 257 -22.45 3.12 -22.14
N GLU A 258 -22.99 2.00 -21.64
CA GLU A 258 -24.11 2.04 -20.68
C GLU A 258 -23.73 2.70 -19.36
N LEU A 259 -22.50 2.45 -18.86
CA LEU A 259 -21.99 3.09 -17.66
C LEU A 259 -21.73 4.57 -17.84
N LEU A 260 -21.17 4.98 -18.98
CA LEU A 260 -21.00 6.41 -19.30
C LEU A 260 -22.36 7.13 -19.34
N ARG A 261 -23.38 6.52 -19.98
CA ARG A 261 -24.75 7.06 -19.96
C ARG A 261 -25.34 7.12 -18.56
N TRP A 262 -25.10 6.09 -17.71
CA TRP A 262 -25.53 6.15 -16.31
C TRP A 262 -24.90 7.32 -15.57
N ALA A 263 -23.65 7.63 -15.83
CA ALA A 263 -22.99 8.79 -15.23
C ALA A 263 -23.60 10.12 -15.73
N ASP A 264 -23.93 10.22 -17.01
CA ASP A 264 -24.60 11.38 -17.61
C ASP A 264 -26.03 11.62 -17.10
N GLU A 265 -26.73 10.56 -16.68
CA GLU A 265 -28.11 10.63 -16.17
C GLU A 265 -28.25 11.34 -14.81
N GLY A 266 -27.13 11.58 -14.09
CA GLY A 266 -27.14 12.17 -12.75
C GLY A 266 -26.03 13.18 -12.52
N GLU A 267 -26.41 14.34 -11.95
CA GLU A 267 -25.42 15.36 -11.59
C GLU A 267 -24.50 14.85 -10.47
N GLY A 268 -23.19 15.06 -10.63
CA GLY A 268 -22.17 14.68 -9.65
C GLY A 268 -21.89 13.19 -9.56
N ARG A 269 -22.30 12.38 -10.53
CA ARG A 269 -21.91 10.97 -10.65
C ARG A 269 -20.52 10.82 -11.22
N TYR A 270 -19.80 9.77 -10.74
CA TYR A 270 -18.44 9.42 -11.16
C TYR A 270 -18.26 7.93 -11.33
N ILE A 271 -17.36 7.56 -12.24
CA ILE A 271 -16.90 6.18 -12.44
C ILE A 271 -15.41 6.14 -12.06
N LEU A 272 -15.05 5.28 -11.12
CA LEU A 272 -13.65 4.96 -10.80
C LEU A 272 -13.27 3.74 -11.61
N GLU A 273 -12.45 3.93 -12.64
CA GLU A 273 -11.92 2.88 -13.51
C GLU A 273 -10.59 2.40 -12.94
N ASP A 274 -10.58 1.25 -12.24
CA ASP A 274 -9.38 0.63 -11.67
C ASP A 274 -8.75 -0.34 -12.66
N ASP A 275 -7.64 0.08 -13.27
CA ASP A 275 -6.93 -0.63 -14.33
C ASP A 275 -5.59 -1.19 -13.78
N TYR A 276 -5.67 -2.19 -12.92
CA TYR A 276 -4.56 -2.64 -12.08
C TYR A 276 -3.57 -3.60 -12.77
N ASP A 277 -3.95 -4.30 -13.88
CA ASP A 277 -3.11 -5.32 -14.54
C ASP A 277 -3.29 -5.40 -16.06
N SER A 278 -3.88 -4.41 -16.70
CA SER A 278 -4.15 -4.39 -18.16
C SER A 278 -2.89 -4.45 -19.02
N GLU A 279 -1.73 -4.17 -18.46
CA GLU A 279 -0.43 -4.38 -19.11
C GLU A 279 -0.18 -5.86 -19.45
N PHE A 280 -0.83 -6.79 -18.75
CA PHE A 280 -0.67 -8.25 -18.92
C PHE A 280 -1.77 -8.88 -19.77
N ARG A 281 -2.22 -8.18 -20.81
CA ARG A 281 -3.08 -8.77 -21.83
C ARG A 281 -2.23 -9.56 -22.82
N PHE A 282 -2.57 -10.84 -23.04
CA PHE A 282 -1.79 -11.74 -23.89
C PHE A 282 -2.38 -11.89 -25.30
N VAL A 283 -3.65 -11.60 -25.48
CA VAL A 283 -4.35 -11.71 -26.75
C VAL A 283 -4.90 -10.34 -27.18
N GLY A 284 -4.61 -9.96 -28.43
CA GLY A 284 -5.10 -8.74 -29.02
C GLY A 284 -4.34 -7.47 -28.62
N ARG A 285 -4.95 -6.32 -28.91
CA ARG A 285 -4.44 -4.98 -28.54
C ARG A 285 -4.95 -4.59 -27.16
N PRO A 286 -4.29 -3.63 -26.47
CA PRO A 286 -4.86 -3.01 -25.27
C PRO A 286 -6.28 -2.53 -25.53
N ILE A 287 -7.18 -2.75 -24.57
CA ILE A 287 -8.57 -2.30 -24.65
C ILE A 287 -8.58 -0.80 -24.35
N PRO A 288 -9.32 0.03 -25.13
CA PRO A 288 -9.53 1.43 -24.76
C PRO A 288 -10.14 1.55 -23.36
N THR A 289 -9.79 2.60 -22.65
CA THR A 289 -10.32 2.87 -21.30
C THR A 289 -11.64 3.63 -21.38
N LEU A 290 -12.50 3.52 -20.35
CA LEU A 290 -13.66 4.40 -20.26
C LEU A 290 -13.22 5.87 -20.18
N PHE A 291 -12.10 6.14 -19.50
CA PHE A 291 -11.53 7.48 -19.43
C PHE A 291 -11.23 8.08 -20.80
N SER A 292 -10.78 7.26 -21.77
CA SER A 292 -10.51 7.73 -23.14
C SER A 292 -11.77 8.03 -23.93
N ASP A 293 -12.87 7.34 -23.64
CA ASP A 293 -14.16 7.43 -24.33
C ASP A 293 -15.10 8.44 -23.66
N ASP A 294 -14.71 8.98 -22.49
CA ASP A 294 -15.54 9.89 -21.68
C ASP A 294 -15.43 11.34 -22.14
N GLU A 295 -16.41 11.82 -22.88
CA GLU A 295 -16.51 13.20 -23.34
C GLU A 295 -17.00 14.16 -22.24
N HIS A 296 -17.67 13.67 -21.19
CA HIS A 296 -18.34 14.48 -20.16
C HIS A 296 -17.60 14.57 -18.82
N GLN A 297 -16.40 14.01 -18.76
CA GLN A 297 -15.50 14.11 -17.60
C GLN A 297 -16.05 13.46 -16.31
N HIS A 298 -16.70 12.30 -16.43
CA HIS A 298 -17.19 11.50 -15.30
C HIS A 298 -16.21 10.45 -14.80
N VAL A 299 -15.25 10.05 -15.65
CA VAL A 299 -14.35 8.94 -15.33
C VAL A 299 -13.08 9.43 -14.64
N ILE A 300 -12.73 8.78 -13.55
CA ILE A 300 -11.44 8.88 -12.88
C ILE A 300 -10.71 7.56 -13.09
N TYR A 301 -9.58 7.61 -13.79
CA TYR A 301 -8.79 6.41 -14.08
C TYR A 301 -7.73 6.19 -13.02
N LEU A 302 -7.53 4.95 -12.60
CA LEU A 302 -6.51 4.54 -11.64
C LEU A 302 -5.62 3.43 -12.23
N ASN A 303 -4.32 3.50 -11.93
CA ASN A 303 -3.38 2.45 -12.29
C ASN A 303 -2.25 2.35 -11.26
N THR A 304 -1.49 1.25 -11.28
CA THR A 304 -0.44 0.96 -10.30
C THR A 304 0.79 0.32 -10.91
N PHE A 305 1.97 0.76 -10.48
CA PHE A 305 3.24 0.10 -10.79
C PHE A 305 3.51 -1.12 -9.89
N SER A 306 2.68 -1.35 -8.88
CA SER A 306 2.86 -2.47 -7.93
C SER A 306 2.73 -3.85 -8.58
N LYS A 307 1.98 -3.98 -9.66
CA LYS A 307 1.81 -5.24 -10.41
C LYS A 307 2.85 -5.42 -11.51
N THR A 308 3.38 -4.32 -12.03
CA THR A 308 4.29 -4.33 -13.17
C THR A 308 5.77 -4.26 -12.78
N ILE A 309 6.10 -3.66 -11.62
CA ILE A 309 7.49 -3.54 -11.13
C ILE A 309 7.70 -4.38 -9.86
N ALA A 310 7.07 -3.99 -8.75
CA ALA A 310 7.07 -4.76 -7.49
C ALA A 310 5.98 -4.26 -6.55
N PRO A 311 5.33 -5.14 -5.75
CA PRO A 311 4.33 -4.72 -4.75
C PRO A 311 4.89 -3.75 -3.70
N SER A 312 6.18 -3.86 -3.38
CA SER A 312 6.88 -3.02 -2.38
C SER A 312 7.16 -1.60 -2.84
N ILE A 313 7.15 -1.32 -4.16
CA ILE A 313 7.42 0.02 -4.68
C ILE A 313 6.34 1.03 -4.31
N ARG A 314 5.12 0.53 -4.08
CA ARG A 314 3.97 1.31 -3.61
C ARG A 314 3.69 2.60 -4.39
N ILE A 315 3.93 2.63 -5.69
CA ILE A 315 3.60 3.78 -6.55
C ILE A 315 2.39 3.45 -7.40
N SER A 316 1.37 4.28 -7.26
CA SER A 316 0.15 4.26 -8.07
C SER A 316 -0.17 5.69 -8.50
N TYR A 317 -1.01 5.84 -9.51
CA TYR A 317 -1.47 7.15 -9.95
C TYR A 317 -2.93 7.12 -10.33
N MET A 318 -3.57 8.29 -10.27
CA MET A 318 -4.90 8.51 -10.82
C MET A 318 -4.88 9.66 -11.80
N LEU A 319 -5.78 9.61 -12.78
CA LEU A 319 -6.05 10.68 -13.71
C LEU A 319 -7.37 11.33 -13.32
N LEU A 320 -7.32 12.59 -12.94
CA LEU A 320 -8.52 13.36 -12.66
C LEU A 320 -9.02 14.04 -13.93
N PRO A 321 -10.33 14.04 -14.17
CA PRO A 321 -10.92 14.86 -15.22
C PRO A 321 -10.70 16.35 -14.92
N PRO A 322 -10.54 17.22 -15.94
CA PRO A 322 -10.24 18.64 -15.78
C PRO A 322 -11.13 19.37 -14.75
N ARG A 323 -12.41 19.04 -14.70
CA ARG A 323 -13.37 19.66 -13.77
C ARG A 323 -13.08 19.42 -12.27
N LEU A 324 -12.31 18.39 -11.93
CA LEU A 324 -11.94 18.08 -10.53
C LEU A 324 -10.60 18.67 -10.10
N LEU A 325 -9.82 19.27 -11.01
CA LEU A 325 -8.46 19.73 -10.71
C LEU A 325 -8.44 20.90 -9.71
N GLU A 326 -9.40 21.82 -9.84
CA GLU A 326 -9.51 22.97 -8.92
C GLU A 326 -9.96 22.49 -7.54
N ASP A 327 -10.99 21.64 -7.48
CA ASP A 327 -11.46 21.03 -6.25
C ASP A 327 -10.34 20.26 -5.52
N TYR A 328 -9.52 19.50 -6.28
CA TYR A 328 -8.39 18.81 -5.72
C TYR A 328 -7.38 19.78 -5.11
N ARG A 329 -7.06 20.86 -5.82
CA ARG A 329 -6.14 21.86 -5.34
C ARG A 329 -6.62 22.53 -4.06
N GLU A 330 -7.89 22.90 -4.01
CA GLU A 330 -8.49 23.57 -2.86
C GLU A 330 -8.63 22.65 -1.65
N LYS A 331 -9.15 21.43 -1.86
CA LYS A 331 -9.45 20.49 -0.77
C LYS A 331 -8.22 19.70 -0.29
N LEU A 332 -7.30 19.34 -1.20
CA LEU A 332 -6.22 18.39 -0.93
C LEU A 332 -4.82 18.93 -1.27
N GLY A 333 -4.71 20.12 -1.84
CA GLY A 333 -3.43 20.71 -2.26
C GLY A 333 -2.44 20.98 -1.13
N PHE A 334 -2.90 21.04 0.13
CA PHE A 334 -2.07 21.25 1.31
C PHE A 334 -1.32 19.99 1.78
N TYR A 335 -1.68 18.80 1.29
CA TYR A 335 -0.94 17.57 1.58
C TYR A 335 0.41 17.55 0.85
N SER A 336 1.36 16.81 1.40
CA SER A 336 2.54 16.38 0.64
C SER A 336 2.24 15.04 -0.03
N CYS A 337 2.86 14.76 -1.19
CA CYS A 337 2.76 13.46 -1.81
C CYS A 337 3.28 12.37 -0.88
N THR A 338 2.57 11.25 -0.81
CA THR A 338 2.88 10.13 0.08
C THR A 338 4.01 9.22 -0.44
N VAL A 339 4.44 9.41 -1.68
CA VAL A 339 5.55 8.67 -2.28
C VAL A 339 6.86 9.44 -2.09
N SER A 340 7.92 8.71 -1.72
CA SER A 340 9.27 9.28 -1.58
C SER A 340 9.75 9.95 -2.87
N SER A 341 10.35 11.15 -2.76
CA SER A 341 10.97 11.84 -3.89
C SER A 341 12.04 11.00 -4.58
N PHE A 342 12.84 10.23 -3.83
CA PHE A 342 13.86 9.32 -4.37
C PHE A 342 13.27 8.31 -5.35
N GLU A 343 12.14 7.70 -4.99
CA GLU A 343 11.46 6.71 -5.83
C GLU A 343 10.73 7.37 -7.00
N GLN A 344 10.14 8.55 -6.81
CA GLN A 344 9.46 9.27 -7.87
C GLN A 344 10.42 9.64 -9.00
N TYR A 345 11.56 10.25 -8.67
CA TYR A 345 12.56 10.62 -9.70
C TYR A 345 13.21 9.39 -10.34
N THR A 346 13.48 8.33 -9.55
CA THR A 346 14.01 7.07 -10.10
C THR A 346 13.04 6.44 -11.10
N LEU A 347 11.73 6.41 -10.78
CA LEU A 347 10.71 5.89 -11.67
C LEU A 347 10.54 6.77 -12.91
N ALA A 348 10.61 8.09 -12.77
CA ALA A 348 10.58 9.02 -13.90
C ALA A 348 11.69 8.70 -14.91
N GLU A 349 12.93 8.51 -14.46
CA GLU A 349 14.05 8.10 -15.29
C GLU A 349 13.86 6.70 -15.91
N PHE A 350 13.28 5.76 -15.12
CA PHE A 350 13.01 4.41 -15.59
C PHE A 350 11.98 4.39 -16.73
N LEU A 351 10.96 5.24 -16.66
CA LEU A 351 9.97 5.47 -17.73
C LEU A 351 10.62 6.18 -18.92
N SER A 352 11.17 7.38 -18.72
CA SER A 352 11.64 8.26 -19.78
C SER A 352 12.76 7.68 -20.62
N ARG A 353 13.58 6.78 -20.07
CA ARG A 353 14.66 6.08 -20.80
C ARG A 353 14.21 4.78 -21.47
N GLY A 354 12.93 4.44 -21.46
CA GLY A 354 12.38 3.24 -22.10
C GLY A 354 12.72 1.93 -21.38
N HIS A 355 13.23 2.00 -20.16
CA HIS A 355 13.52 0.80 -19.37
C HIS A 355 12.27 0.09 -18.90
N TYR A 356 11.20 0.83 -18.65
CA TYR A 356 9.92 0.29 -18.24
C TYR A 356 9.27 -0.57 -19.33
N GLU A 357 9.23 -0.11 -20.57
CA GLU A 357 8.67 -0.87 -21.70
C GLU A 357 9.47 -2.15 -21.95
N GLN A 358 10.80 -2.05 -21.90
CA GLN A 358 11.67 -3.24 -22.02
C GLN A 358 11.39 -4.24 -20.89
N HIS A 359 11.16 -3.74 -19.68
CA HIS A 359 10.79 -4.55 -18.54
C HIS A 359 9.41 -5.20 -18.74
N LEU A 360 8.38 -4.45 -19.11
CA LEU A 360 7.04 -4.96 -19.41
C LEU A 360 7.05 -6.05 -20.49
N ASN A 361 7.79 -5.84 -21.57
CA ASN A 361 7.88 -6.82 -22.65
C ASN A 361 8.50 -8.15 -22.19
N ARG A 362 9.54 -8.09 -21.31
CA ARG A 362 10.10 -9.29 -20.67
C ARG A 362 9.11 -9.96 -19.73
N MET A 363 8.40 -9.17 -18.91
CA MET A 363 7.40 -9.67 -17.96
C MET A 363 6.23 -10.35 -18.69
N ARG A 364 5.67 -9.72 -19.73
CA ARG A 364 4.62 -10.30 -20.58
C ARG A 364 5.02 -11.67 -21.13
N LYS A 365 6.20 -11.76 -21.73
CA LYS A 365 6.70 -13.04 -22.26
C LYS A 365 6.82 -14.11 -21.18
N ARG A 366 7.38 -13.76 -20.03
CA ARG A 366 7.58 -14.70 -18.91
C ARG A 366 6.26 -15.13 -18.28
N TYR A 367 5.34 -14.21 -18.08
CA TYR A 367 4.03 -14.54 -17.50
C TYR A 367 3.17 -15.35 -18.49
N HIS A 368 3.24 -15.06 -19.78
CA HIS A 368 2.59 -15.89 -20.79
C HIS A 368 3.11 -17.33 -20.73
N GLN A 369 4.43 -17.52 -20.77
CA GLN A 369 5.05 -18.84 -20.66
C GLN A 369 4.70 -19.55 -19.35
N LYS A 370 4.70 -18.83 -18.23
CA LYS A 370 4.37 -19.38 -16.92
C LYS A 370 2.90 -19.79 -16.83
N ARG A 371 2.00 -18.94 -17.31
CA ARG A 371 0.56 -19.25 -17.40
C ARG A 371 0.35 -20.55 -18.18
N ASP A 372 0.93 -20.65 -19.39
CA ASP A 372 0.77 -21.83 -20.25
C ASP A 372 1.31 -23.08 -19.56
N ALA A 373 2.48 -23.00 -18.92
CA ALA A 373 3.06 -24.12 -18.17
C ALA A 373 2.18 -24.56 -16.99
N VAL A 374 1.55 -23.60 -16.28
CA VAL A 374 0.61 -23.92 -15.17
C VAL A 374 -0.64 -24.59 -15.73
N ILE A 375 -1.21 -24.06 -16.81
CA ILE A 375 -2.40 -24.64 -17.45
C ILE A 375 -2.10 -26.05 -17.98
N ASP A 376 -1.00 -26.24 -18.68
CA ASP A 376 -0.59 -27.55 -19.20
C ASP A 376 -0.42 -28.56 -18.04
N CYS A 377 0.18 -28.15 -16.93
CA CYS A 377 0.36 -29.00 -15.77
C CYS A 377 -0.98 -29.39 -15.13
N ILE A 378 -1.97 -28.50 -15.12
CA ILE A 378 -3.34 -28.79 -14.61
C ILE A 378 -4.04 -29.78 -15.55
N LEU A 379 -4.02 -29.51 -16.87
CA LEU A 379 -4.80 -30.28 -17.84
C LEU A 379 -4.19 -31.66 -18.17
N SER A 380 -2.84 -31.78 -18.12
CA SER A 380 -2.12 -33.03 -18.41
C SER A 380 -1.67 -33.78 -17.15
N GLY A 381 -1.81 -33.18 -15.98
CA GLY A 381 -1.33 -33.70 -14.70
C GLY A 381 -2.41 -34.46 -13.88
N PRO A 382 -2.28 -34.49 -12.54
CA PRO A 382 -3.18 -35.24 -11.65
C PRO A 382 -4.64 -34.81 -11.68
N LEU A 383 -4.95 -33.60 -12.19
CA LEU A 383 -6.31 -33.06 -12.35
C LEU A 383 -6.87 -33.28 -13.77
N ALA A 384 -6.18 -33.99 -14.64
CA ALA A 384 -6.62 -34.26 -16.00
C ALA A 384 -8.05 -34.86 -16.03
N GLY A 385 -8.94 -34.26 -16.83
CA GLY A 385 -10.35 -34.66 -16.94
C GLY A 385 -11.22 -34.24 -15.75
N ARG A 386 -10.68 -33.54 -14.73
CA ARG A 386 -11.41 -33.05 -13.56
C ARG A 386 -11.29 -31.56 -13.37
N ALA A 387 -10.62 -30.86 -14.27
CA ALA A 387 -10.42 -29.42 -14.24
C ALA A 387 -10.76 -28.79 -15.59
N GLU A 388 -11.49 -27.68 -15.54
CA GLU A 388 -11.79 -26.82 -16.69
C GLU A 388 -11.19 -25.46 -16.48
N ILE A 389 -10.42 -24.96 -17.46
CA ILE A 389 -9.79 -23.63 -17.39
C ILE A 389 -10.74 -22.61 -17.98
N MET A 390 -10.89 -21.46 -17.31
CA MET A 390 -11.72 -20.35 -17.73
C MET A 390 -10.95 -19.03 -17.57
N GLU A 391 -11.30 -18.01 -18.38
CA GLU A 391 -10.80 -16.62 -18.28
C GLU A 391 -9.26 -16.49 -18.26
N GLN A 392 -8.60 -17.16 -19.21
CA GLN A 392 -7.12 -17.26 -19.24
C GLN A 392 -6.42 -16.20 -20.08
N ASP A 393 -7.14 -15.34 -20.82
CA ASP A 393 -6.57 -14.50 -21.90
C ASP A 393 -5.98 -13.18 -21.42
N ALA A 394 -6.23 -12.79 -20.19
CA ALA A 394 -5.78 -11.52 -19.64
C ALA A 394 -5.37 -11.65 -18.16
N GLY A 395 -4.56 -10.68 -17.69
CA GLY A 395 -4.20 -10.49 -16.30
C GLY A 395 -3.28 -11.55 -15.69
N LEU A 396 -3.19 -11.53 -14.37
CA LEU A 396 -2.28 -12.36 -13.58
C LEU A 396 -2.99 -13.52 -12.86
N HIS A 397 -4.26 -13.77 -13.16
CA HIS A 397 -5.02 -14.92 -12.66
C HIS A 397 -5.90 -15.50 -13.76
N PHE A 398 -6.35 -16.71 -13.53
CA PHE A 398 -7.39 -17.39 -14.31
C PHE A 398 -8.24 -18.25 -13.37
N LEU A 399 -9.36 -18.75 -13.88
CA LEU A 399 -10.27 -19.59 -13.10
C LEU A 399 -10.11 -21.06 -13.46
N VAL A 400 -10.29 -21.92 -12.45
CA VAL A 400 -10.28 -23.38 -12.63
C VAL A 400 -11.51 -23.95 -11.96
N ARG A 401 -12.45 -24.49 -12.75
CA ARG A 401 -13.57 -25.24 -12.22
C ARG A 401 -13.12 -26.68 -11.95
N LEU A 402 -13.36 -27.15 -10.73
CA LEU A 402 -13.04 -28.51 -10.31
C LEU A 402 -14.31 -29.39 -10.35
N ASP A 403 -14.15 -30.60 -10.87
CA ASP A 403 -15.18 -31.63 -10.77
C ASP A 403 -15.07 -32.36 -9.42
N THR A 404 -15.83 -31.86 -8.44
CA THR A 404 -15.89 -32.39 -7.07
C THR A 404 -17.26 -32.16 -6.45
N ALA A 405 -17.65 -32.99 -5.53
CA ALA A 405 -18.87 -32.83 -4.73
C ALA A 405 -18.60 -32.18 -3.36
N LEU A 406 -17.33 -31.90 -3.02
CA LEU A 406 -16.97 -31.35 -1.74
C LEU A 406 -17.42 -29.87 -1.63
N PRO A 407 -18.06 -29.47 -0.53
CA PRO A 407 -18.33 -28.05 -0.29
C PRO A 407 -17.06 -27.22 -0.28
N ASP A 408 -17.14 -25.98 -0.77
CA ASP A 408 -16.00 -25.05 -0.90
C ASP A 408 -15.22 -24.85 0.41
N GLU A 409 -15.92 -24.74 1.53
CA GLU A 409 -15.30 -24.64 2.86
C GLU A 409 -14.47 -25.88 3.21
N THR A 410 -15.02 -27.07 2.95
CA THR A 410 -14.33 -28.35 3.18
C THR A 410 -13.11 -28.48 2.28
N LEU A 411 -13.24 -28.09 1.00
CA LEU A 411 -12.14 -28.11 0.04
C LEU A 411 -11.00 -27.19 0.51
N ARG A 412 -11.32 -25.98 0.97
CA ARG A 412 -10.34 -25.01 1.49
C ARG A 412 -9.65 -25.52 2.75
N GLN A 413 -10.41 -26.05 3.71
CA GLN A 413 -9.86 -26.58 4.95
C GLN A 413 -8.89 -27.75 4.69
N ARG A 414 -9.30 -28.75 3.92
CA ARG A 414 -8.45 -29.91 3.60
C ARG A 414 -7.22 -29.53 2.79
N ALA A 415 -7.33 -28.55 1.88
CA ALA A 415 -6.19 -27.99 1.17
C ALA A 415 -5.21 -27.33 2.12
N ALA A 416 -5.72 -26.54 3.06
CA ALA A 416 -4.90 -25.86 4.07
C ALA A 416 -4.15 -26.89 4.96
N GLU A 417 -4.78 -27.98 5.38
CA GLU A 417 -4.16 -29.05 6.16
C GLU A 417 -3.00 -29.72 5.39
N ARG A 418 -3.07 -29.76 4.04
CA ARG A 418 -2.04 -30.30 3.17
C ARG A 418 -1.03 -29.24 2.65
N GLY A 419 -1.07 -28.03 3.25
CA GLY A 419 -0.15 -26.95 2.94
C GLY A 419 -0.46 -26.19 1.66
N LEU A 420 -1.66 -26.30 1.11
CA LEU A 420 -2.12 -25.56 -0.06
C LEU A 420 -2.99 -24.38 0.35
N ARG A 421 -2.70 -23.18 -0.16
CA ARG A 421 -3.55 -22.02 0.01
C ARG A 421 -4.38 -21.81 -1.23
N LEU A 422 -5.71 -21.96 -1.10
CA LEU A 422 -6.68 -21.80 -2.17
C LEU A 422 -7.57 -20.59 -1.92
N ALA A 423 -7.99 -19.93 -3.00
CA ALA A 423 -9.11 -19.00 -3.01
C ALA A 423 -10.18 -19.54 -3.95
N LEU A 424 -11.41 -19.55 -3.51
CA LEU A 424 -12.56 -19.97 -4.28
C LEU A 424 -13.34 -18.74 -4.73
N LEU A 425 -13.97 -18.80 -5.89
CA LEU A 425 -14.74 -17.68 -6.41
C LEU A 425 -15.88 -17.28 -5.46
N SER A 426 -16.46 -18.24 -4.75
CA SER A 426 -17.46 -18.03 -3.70
C SER A 426 -16.96 -17.15 -2.54
N ASP A 427 -15.66 -17.08 -2.27
CA ASP A 427 -15.08 -16.25 -1.21
C ASP A 427 -15.23 -14.75 -1.48
N TYR A 428 -15.51 -14.39 -2.72
CA TYR A 428 -15.59 -12.99 -3.19
C TYR A 428 -17.02 -12.48 -3.30
N TYR A 429 -18.02 -13.37 -3.17
CA TYR A 429 -19.43 -12.98 -3.13
C TYR A 429 -19.82 -12.55 -1.72
N ARG A 430 -20.62 -11.51 -1.64
CA ARG A 430 -21.17 -11.05 -0.36
C ARG A 430 -22.19 -12.04 0.23
N HIS A 431 -23.01 -12.64 -0.65
CA HIS A 431 -23.98 -13.66 -0.32
C HIS A 431 -23.61 -14.94 -1.09
N GLY A 432 -23.15 -15.97 -0.36
CA GLY A 432 -22.61 -17.17 -0.98
C GLY A 432 -23.64 -18.09 -1.65
N GLU A 433 -24.95 -17.82 -1.45
CA GLU A 433 -26.03 -18.68 -1.99
C GLU A 433 -26.09 -18.65 -3.52
N ASP A 434 -25.72 -17.54 -4.15
CA ASP A 434 -25.72 -17.36 -5.61
C ASP A 434 -24.32 -17.56 -6.24
N ALA A 435 -23.32 -17.91 -5.45
CA ALA A 435 -21.96 -18.03 -5.91
C ALA A 435 -21.72 -19.33 -6.69
N PRO A 436 -20.96 -19.31 -7.80
CA PRO A 436 -20.46 -20.52 -8.43
C PRO A 436 -19.53 -21.28 -7.48
N HIS A 437 -19.88 -22.54 -7.18
CA HIS A 437 -19.06 -23.42 -6.35
C HIS A 437 -17.96 -24.12 -7.15
N HIS A 438 -16.95 -24.61 -6.44
CA HIS A 438 -15.84 -25.41 -6.97
C HIS A 438 -14.99 -24.68 -8.03
N VAL A 439 -14.98 -23.35 -8.02
CA VAL A 439 -14.19 -22.53 -8.93
C VAL A 439 -13.03 -21.90 -8.17
N LEU A 440 -11.81 -22.32 -8.47
CA LEU A 440 -10.59 -21.73 -7.92
C LEU A 440 -10.23 -20.45 -8.67
N VAL A 441 -9.76 -19.45 -7.93
CA VAL A 441 -9.09 -18.26 -8.47
C VAL A 441 -7.59 -18.49 -8.36
N VAL A 442 -6.93 -18.78 -9.48
CA VAL A 442 -5.52 -19.16 -9.53
C VAL A 442 -4.67 -17.97 -9.93
N ASN A 443 -3.98 -17.35 -8.96
CA ASN A 443 -2.96 -16.34 -9.21
C ASN A 443 -1.64 -17.01 -9.54
N TYR A 444 -1.27 -17.05 -10.82
CA TYR A 444 -0.14 -17.84 -11.28
C TYR A 444 1.21 -17.16 -11.19
N SER A 445 1.26 -15.83 -10.97
CA SER A 445 2.51 -15.06 -10.97
C SER A 445 3.52 -15.55 -9.92
N GLY A 446 3.03 -15.95 -8.73
CA GLY A 446 3.84 -16.46 -7.63
C GLY A 446 4.11 -17.96 -7.61
N ILE A 447 3.48 -18.76 -8.51
CA ILE A 447 3.59 -20.22 -8.49
C ILE A 447 5.02 -20.68 -8.79
N GLU A 448 5.55 -21.59 -7.98
CA GLU A 448 6.80 -22.30 -8.21
C GLU A 448 6.53 -23.54 -9.07
N LEU A 449 6.92 -23.49 -10.35
CA LEU A 449 6.62 -24.56 -11.33
C LEU A 449 7.18 -25.93 -10.92
N GLU A 450 8.32 -25.96 -10.21
CA GLU A 450 8.94 -27.21 -9.75
C GLU A 450 8.09 -27.93 -8.70
N LYS A 451 7.39 -27.20 -7.86
CA LYS A 451 6.51 -27.76 -6.81
C LYS A 451 5.08 -28.06 -7.31
N LEU A 452 4.70 -27.46 -8.46
CA LEU A 452 3.33 -27.51 -8.94
C LEU A 452 2.78 -28.93 -9.17
N PRO A 453 3.51 -29.89 -9.78
CA PRO A 453 2.98 -31.26 -9.96
C PRO A 453 2.62 -31.93 -8.63
N GLN A 454 3.44 -31.73 -7.59
CA GLN A 454 3.16 -32.28 -6.26
C GLN A 454 1.98 -31.57 -5.58
N ALA A 455 1.84 -30.24 -5.75
CA ALA A 455 0.68 -29.51 -5.24
C ALA A 455 -0.64 -29.99 -5.89
N LEU A 456 -0.63 -30.18 -7.21
CA LEU A 456 -1.78 -30.69 -7.94
C LEU A 456 -2.10 -32.16 -7.57
N ALA A 457 -1.10 -32.99 -7.28
CA ALA A 457 -1.32 -34.35 -6.77
C ALA A 457 -2.05 -34.34 -5.41
N ARG A 458 -1.61 -33.47 -4.48
CA ARG A 458 -2.31 -33.29 -3.19
C ARG A 458 -3.74 -32.81 -3.38
N LEU A 459 -3.97 -31.88 -4.30
CA LEU A 459 -5.32 -31.38 -4.60
C LEU A 459 -6.20 -32.49 -5.22
N ALA A 460 -5.65 -33.29 -6.15
CA ALA A 460 -6.34 -34.39 -6.76
C ALA A 460 -6.75 -35.50 -5.76
N GLU A 461 -5.98 -35.72 -4.71
CA GLU A 461 -6.36 -36.62 -3.61
C GLU A 461 -7.54 -36.06 -2.82
N ILE A 462 -7.54 -34.74 -2.53
CA ILE A 462 -8.62 -34.09 -1.78
C ILE A 462 -9.95 -34.21 -2.52
N ILE A 463 -9.96 -33.93 -3.83
CA ILE A 463 -11.22 -33.95 -4.62
C ILE A 463 -11.76 -35.35 -4.92
N LYS A 464 -10.99 -36.41 -4.63
CA LYS A 464 -11.45 -37.81 -4.75
C LYS A 464 -12.13 -38.31 -3.49
N GLU A 465 -11.87 -37.71 -2.34
CA GLU A 465 -12.48 -38.00 -1.05
C GLU A 465 -13.92 -37.48 -0.93
#